data_5f957033f9635576f54dc605bbce01f7
#
_entry.id   5f957033f9635576f54dc605bbce01f7
#
_cell.length_a   1.000
_cell.length_b   1.000
_cell.length_c   1.000
_cell.angle_alpha   90.00
_cell.angle_beta   90.00
_cell.angle_gamma   90.00
#
_symmetry.space_group_name_H-M   'P 1'
#
loop_
_entity.id
_entity.type
_entity.pdbx_description
1 polymer ?
#
loop_
_entity_poly.entity_id
_entity_poly.type
_entity_poly.pdbx_seq_one_letter_code
_entity_poly.pdbx_strand_id
1 'polypeptide(L)'
;EVRQKERNKKIIRYSSIGVASIVVIGVLISVLRAGVEAKDLVFSTVDTGVIEVSVSASGKVVPAFEEIINSPINSRILEVYKKGGDSVDVGTPILKLDLQSTETEYKKLLDEEQMRRYKLDQLRVNNQTKLSDMAMQIKVSAMKLSRMKVELRNEHYLDSLGAGTTDKVRQAELSYNVAQLEYEQLRQQYKNEKEVAAAELKVQELDFNIFRK
;
A
#
# COMPACT_ATOMS: atom_id res chain seq x y z
N GLU A 1 -81.72 -106.33 -38.67
CA GLU A 1 -81.45 -105.41 -37.51
C GLU A 1 -80.06 -104.70 -37.59
N VAL A 2 -79.12 -105.16 -38.32
CA VAL A 2 -77.75 -104.65 -38.33
C VAL A 2 -77.57 -103.39 -39.15
N ARG A 3 -78.36 -103.16 -40.18
CA ARG A 3 -78.29 -101.95 -41.06
C ARG A 3 -78.81 -100.64 -40.44
N GLN A 4 -79.66 -100.69 -39.46
CA GLN A 4 -80.16 -99.51 -38.78
C GLN A 4 -79.23 -98.93 -37.74
N LYS A 5 -78.40 -99.75 -37.13
CA LYS A 5 -77.42 -99.31 -36.09
C LYS A 5 -76.28 -98.47 -36.65
N GLU A 6 -75.83 -98.81 -37.88
CA GLU A 6 -74.73 -98.05 -38.51
C GLU A 6 -75.16 -96.68 -39.04
N ARG A 7 -76.43 -96.57 -39.53
CA ARG A 7 -76.99 -95.28 -39.99
C ARG A 7 -77.17 -94.27 -38.87
N ASN A 8 -77.56 -94.77 -37.69
CA ASN A 8 -77.71 -93.88 -36.54
C ASN A 8 -76.31 -93.49 -35.95
N LYS A 9 -75.30 -94.28 -36.05
CA LYS A 9 -73.95 -93.87 -35.63
C LYS A 9 -73.39 -92.82 -36.53
N LYS A 10 -73.65 -92.87 -37.86
CA LYS A 10 -73.22 -91.78 -38.79
C LYS A 10 -73.96 -90.47 -38.58
N ILE A 11 -75.25 -90.60 -38.30
CA ILE A 11 -76.11 -89.40 -38.05
C ILE A 11 -75.66 -88.72 -36.73
N ILE A 12 -75.39 -89.51 -35.68
CA ILE A 12 -74.92 -88.98 -34.40
C ILE A 12 -73.51 -88.31 -34.59
N ARG A 13 -72.66 -88.92 -35.41
CA ARG A 13 -71.34 -88.39 -35.68
C ARG A 13 -71.36 -87.04 -36.47
N TYR A 14 -72.24 -86.98 -37.49
CA TYR A 14 -72.38 -85.73 -38.24
C TYR A 14 -73.20 -84.66 -37.43
N SER A 15 -74.09 -85.07 -36.58
CA SER A 15 -74.81 -84.18 -35.70
C SER A 15 -73.86 -83.60 -34.62
N SER A 16 -72.97 -84.42 -34.06
CA SER A 16 -71.94 -83.94 -33.09
C SER A 16 -70.94 -82.97 -33.66
N ILE A 17 -70.52 -83.23 -34.94
CA ILE A 17 -69.63 -82.31 -35.68
C ILE A 17 -70.33 -80.99 -35.98
N GLY A 18 -71.63 -81.05 -36.35
CA GLY A 18 -72.44 -79.86 -36.61
C GLY A 18 -72.61 -78.98 -35.33
N VAL A 19 -72.90 -79.62 -34.22
CA VAL A 19 -72.97 -78.90 -32.90
C VAL A 19 -71.65 -78.31 -32.52
N ALA A 20 -70.53 -79.05 -32.65
CA ALA A 20 -69.18 -78.54 -32.37
C ALA A 20 -68.84 -77.37 -33.25
N SER A 21 -69.23 -77.40 -34.57
CA SER A 21 -69.00 -76.29 -35.48
C SER A 21 -69.76 -75.04 -35.07
N ILE A 22 -71.04 -75.22 -34.66
CA ILE A 22 -71.84 -74.06 -34.18
C ILE A 22 -71.25 -73.45 -32.93
N VAL A 23 -70.71 -74.24 -32.00
CA VAL A 23 -70.09 -73.77 -30.79
C VAL A 23 -68.81 -72.99 -31.11
N VAL A 24 -67.99 -73.50 -32.01
CA VAL A 24 -66.75 -72.82 -32.45
C VAL A 24 -67.10 -71.49 -33.12
N ILE A 25 -68.11 -71.50 -34.00
CA ILE A 25 -68.51 -70.24 -34.67
C ILE A 25 -69.07 -69.27 -33.65
N GLY A 26 -69.83 -69.72 -32.65
CA GLY A 26 -70.36 -68.88 -31.54
C GLY A 26 -69.29 -68.25 -30.72
N VAL A 27 -68.25 -69.05 -30.40
CA VAL A 27 -67.07 -68.55 -29.66
C VAL A 27 -66.31 -67.56 -30.52
N LEU A 28 -66.14 -67.86 -31.79
CA LEU A 28 -65.42 -66.94 -32.72
C LEU A 28 -66.14 -65.60 -32.85
N ILE A 29 -67.47 -65.62 -32.98
CA ILE A 29 -68.31 -64.40 -33.03
C ILE A 29 -68.27 -63.66 -31.67
N SER A 30 -68.21 -64.38 -30.56
CA SER A 30 -68.07 -63.76 -29.24
C SER A 30 -66.75 -63.07 -29.06
N VAL A 31 -65.62 -63.68 -29.52
CA VAL A 31 -64.29 -63.05 -29.47
C VAL A 31 -64.20 -61.87 -30.41
N LEU A 32 -64.77 -61.99 -31.61
CA LEU A 32 -64.80 -60.87 -32.59
C LEU A 32 -65.72 -59.72 -32.18
N ARG A 33 -66.71 -59.97 -31.28
CA ARG A 33 -67.56 -58.93 -30.70
C ARG A 33 -66.97 -58.30 -29.44
N ALA A 34 -65.83 -58.75 -28.92
CA ALA A 34 -65.05 -58.05 -27.89
C ALA A 34 -64.50 -56.76 -28.49
N GLY A 35 -65.37 -55.87 -28.90
CA GLY A 35 -65.04 -54.52 -29.30
C GLY A 35 -64.55 -53.74 -28.07
N VAL A 36 -63.55 -52.93 -28.24
CA VAL A 36 -63.13 -51.98 -27.23
C VAL A 36 -64.27 -51.05 -26.90
N GLU A 37 -64.81 -51.10 -25.71
CA GLU A 37 -65.81 -50.15 -25.28
C GLU A 37 -65.23 -48.73 -25.26
N ALA A 38 -66.02 -47.80 -25.82
CA ALA A 38 -65.62 -46.38 -25.86
C ALA A 38 -65.35 -45.80 -24.45
N LYS A 39 -65.74 -46.49 -23.39
CA LYS A 39 -65.49 -46.16 -21.99
C LYS A 39 -64.02 -46.31 -21.59
N ASP A 40 -63.25 -47.18 -22.29
CA ASP A 40 -61.88 -47.46 -21.96
C ASP A 40 -60.93 -46.51 -22.71
N LEU A 41 -61.48 -45.62 -23.56
CA LEU A 41 -60.74 -44.63 -24.30
C LEU A 41 -60.76 -43.29 -23.54
N VAL A 42 -59.63 -42.86 -23.02
CA VAL A 42 -59.51 -41.53 -22.44
C VAL A 42 -59.29 -40.55 -23.59
N PHE A 43 -60.28 -39.77 -23.87
CA PHE A 43 -60.23 -38.68 -24.84
C PHE A 43 -59.79 -37.42 -24.11
N SER A 44 -58.74 -36.76 -24.61
CA SER A 44 -58.42 -35.44 -24.21
C SER A 44 -58.58 -34.47 -25.37
N THR A 45 -59.33 -33.44 -25.15
CA THR A 45 -59.48 -32.36 -26.13
C THR A 45 -58.19 -31.55 -26.13
N VAL A 46 -57.61 -31.35 -27.30
CA VAL A 46 -56.44 -30.43 -27.49
C VAL A 46 -57.05 -29.04 -27.61
N ASP A 47 -56.73 -28.22 -26.62
CA ASP A 47 -57.10 -26.83 -26.62
C ASP A 47 -55.87 -25.98 -26.88
N THR A 48 -56.02 -24.86 -27.58
CA THR A 48 -54.92 -23.91 -27.80
C THR A 48 -54.91 -22.94 -26.62
N GLY A 49 -53.88 -23.04 -25.81
CA GLY A 49 -53.66 -22.14 -24.67
C GLY A 49 -52.33 -21.38 -24.80
N VAL A 50 -52.27 -20.25 -24.15
CA VAL A 50 -51.01 -19.50 -24.00
C VAL A 50 -50.24 -20.13 -22.85
N ILE A 51 -49.00 -20.55 -23.11
CA ILE A 51 -48.09 -21.02 -22.10
C ILE A 51 -47.30 -19.82 -21.58
N GLU A 52 -47.59 -19.40 -20.38
CA GLU A 52 -46.75 -18.41 -19.69
C GLU A 52 -45.52 -19.11 -19.11
N VAL A 53 -44.37 -18.85 -19.69
CA VAL A 53 -43.11 -19.30 -19.13
C VAL A 53 -42.59 -18.21 -18.18
N SER A 54 -42.75 -18.44 -16.89
CA SER A 54 -42.16 -17.56 -15.87
C SER A 54 -40.75 -18.01 -15.54
N VAL A 55 -39.77 -17.11 -15.72
CA VAL A 55 -38.39 -17.30 -15.27
C VAL A 55 -38.24 -16.58 -13.95
N SER A 56 -38.02 -17.31 -12.87
CA SER A 56 -37.68 -16.75 -11.56
C SER A 56 -36.19 -16.52 -11.48
N ALA A 57 -35.78 -15.29 -11.31
CA ALA A 57 -34.39 -14.94 -11.06
C ALA A 57 -34.27 -14.26 -9.68
N SER A 58 -33.29 -14.68 -8.88
CA SER A 58 -32.94 -13.99 -7.66
C SER A 58 -31.73 -13.08 -7.95
N GLY A 59 -31.81 -11.82 -7.56
CA GLY A 59 -30.75 -10.86 -7.68
C GLY A 59 -30.47 -10.17 -6.35
N LYS A 60 -29.23 -9.79 -6.13
CA LYS A 60 -28.82 -8.93 -5.01
C LYS A 60 -28.67 -7.51 -5.55
N VAL A 61 -29.41 -6.58 -4.95
CA VAL A 61 -29.22 -5.16 -5.26
C VAL A 61 -27.93 -4.70 -4.56
N VAL A 62 -27.00 -4.19 -5.32
CA VAL A 62 -25.76 -3.59 -4.83
C VAL A 62 -25.71 -2.12 -5.26
N PRO A 63 -25.12 -1.23 -4.47
CA PRO A 63 -24.97 0.16 -4.88
C PRO A 63 -24.06 0.25 -6.12
N ALA A 64 -24.36 1.23 -6.98
CA ALA A 64 -23.55 1.48 -8.17
C ALA A 64 -22.14 1.98 -7.82
N PHE A 65 -22.03 2.68 -6.71
CA PHE A 65 -20.78 3.18 -6.15
C PHE A 65 -20.79 2.93 -4.65
N GLU A 66 -19.68 2.44 -4.14
CA GLU A 66 -19.41 2.27 -2.71
C GLU A 66 -18.05 2.88 -2.41
N GLU A 67 -18.00 3.83 -1.49
CA GLU A 67 -16.78 4.46 -1.05
C GLU A 67 -16.56 4.17 0.43
N ILE A 68 -15.44 3.52 0.73
CA ILE A 68 -15.05 3.20 2.10
C ILE A 68 -14.17 4.33 2.61
N ILE A 69 -14.69 5.13 3.53
CA ILE A 69 -13.94 6.20 4.18
C ILE A 69 -13.32 5.65 5.46
N ASN A 70 -12.00 5.49 5.45
CA ASN A 70 -11.25 5.11 6.64
C ASN A 70 -10.80 6.36 7.39
N SER A 71 -10.91 6.35 8.71
CA SER A 71 -10.34 7.42 9.52
C SER A 71 -8.82 7.40 9.42
N PRO A 72 -8.16 8.51 9.05
CA PRO A 72 -6.70 8.61 9.01
C PRO A 72 -6.07 8.62 10.40
N ILE A 73 -6.87 8.78 11.45
CA ILE A 73 -6.42 8.88 12.84
C ILE A 73 -7.19 7.90 13.74
N ASN A 74 -6.51 7.41 14.78
CA ASN A 74 -7.16 6.68 15.85
C ASN A 74 -7.81 7.65 16.83
N SER A 75 -9.13 7.77 16.77
CA SER A 75 -9.86 8.65 17.68
C SER A 75 -11.18 8.06 18.10
N ARG A 76 -11.72 8.59 19.21
CA ARG A 76 -13.04 8.22 19.70
C ARG A 76 -14.10 9.06 19.00
N ILE A 77 -15.23 8.42 18.65
CA ILE A 77 -16.39 9.12 18.13
C ILE A 77 -17.09 9.83 19.27
N LEU A 78 -17.23 11.16 19.18
CA LEU A 78 -17.97 11.97 20.14
C LEU A 78 -19.46 11.98 19.82
N GLU A 79 -19.81 12.21 18.56
CA GLU A 79 -21.19 12.33 18.11
C GLU A 79 -21.36 11.68 16.74
N VAL A 80 -22.51 11.08 16.50
CA VAL A 80 -22.93 10.53 15.21
C VAL A 80 -24.14 11.32 14.73
N TYR A 81 -23.97 12.09 13.67
CA TYR A 81 -25.03 12.96 13.14
C TYR A 81 -25.94 12.25 12.15
N LYS A 82 -25.45 11.22 11.47
CA LYS A 82 -26.19 10.45 10.47
C LYS A 82 -26.12 8.95 10.77
N LYS A 83 -27.24 8.27 10.56
CA LYS A 83 -27.36 6.82 10.74
C LYS A 83 -27.41 6.12 9.39
N GLY A 84 -27.20 4.80 9.38
CA GLY A 84 -27.38 3.98 8.19
C GLY A 84 -28.82 4.12 7.64
N GLY A 85 -28.93 4.44 6.35
CA GLY A 85 -30.19 4.70 5.68
C GLY A 85 -30.53 6.19 5.50
N ASP A 86 -29.83 7.10 6.16
CA ASP A 86 -30.04 8.54 5.98
C ASP A 86 -29.46 9.03 4.66
N SER A 87 -30.12 9.99 4.03
CA SER A 87 -29.60 10.68 2.87
C SER A 87 -28.54 11.70 3.28
N VAL A 88 -27.46 11.76 2.52
CA VAL A 88 -26.34 12.68 2.73
C VAL A 88 -25.95 13.38 1.42
N ASP A 89 -25.66 14.67 1.52
CA ASP A 89 -25.16 15.48 0.43
C ASP A 89 -23.68 15.79 0.65
N VAL A 90 -23.03 16.27 -0.39
CA VAL A 90 -21.63 16.71 -0.31
C VAL A 90 -21.49 17.80 0.77
N GLY A 91 -20.60 17.58 1.74
CA GLY A 91 -20.36 18.49 2.86
C GLY A 91 -21.26 18.25 4.09
N THR A 92 -22.16 17.29 4.06
CA THR A 92 -22.96 16.92 5.24
C THR A 92 -22.09 16.25 6.30
N PRO A 93 -22.05 16.77 7.56
CA PRO A 93 -21.29 16.13 8.63
C PRO A 93 -21.94 14.79 9.00
N ILE A 94 -21.15 13.72 9.01
CA ILE A 94 -21.61 12.37 9.32
C ILE A 94 -21.36 12.04 10.79
N LEU A 95 -20.15 12.35 11.28
CA LEU A 95 -19.75 12.09 12.66
C LEU A 95 -18.72 13.12 13.13
N LYS A 96 -18.56 13.23 14.44
CA LYS A 96 -17.56 14.09 15.10
C LYS A 96 -16.57 13.21 15.85
N LEU A 97 -15.30 13.42 15.57
CA LEU A 97 -14.19 12.72 16.22
C LEU A 97 -13.61 13.54 17.36
N ASP A 98 -13.08 12.84 18.38
CA ASP A 98 -12.29 13.45 19.45
C ASP A 98 -10.86 13.68 18.95
N LEU A 99 -10.48 14.92 18.76
CA LEU A 99 -9.17 15.30 18.24
C LEU A 99 -8.16 15.68 19.34
N GLN A 100 -8.54 15.60 20.61
CA GLN A 100 -7.70 16.08 21.72
C GLN A 100 -6.33 15.40 21.78
N SER A 101 -6.28 14.08 21.56
CA SER A 101 -5.01 13.35 21.51
C SER A 101 -4.18 13.75 20.28
N THR A 102 -4.82 13.89 19.13
CA THR A 102 -4.18 14.30 17.87
C THR A 102 -3.65 15.73 17.94
N GLU A 103 -4.41 16.64 18.54
CA GLU A 103 -3.94 18.02 18.77
C GLU A 103 -2.73 18.07 19.71
N THR A 104 -2.72 17.23 20.73
CA THR A 104 -1.58 17.13 21.65
C THR A 104 -0.36 16.57 20.95
N GLU A 105 -0.53 15.54 20.13
CA GLU A 105 0.55 14.94 19.33
C GLU A 105 1.07 15.93 18.28
N TYR A 106 0.18 16.64 17.61
CA TYR A 106 0.57 17.70 16.68
C TYR A 106 1.39 18.81 17.34
N LYS A 107 0.98 19.27 18.53
CA LYS A 107 1.78 20.24 19.32
C LYS A 107 3.16 19.72 19.66
N LYS A 108 3.25 18.45 20.09
CA LYS A 108 4.55 17.81 20.38
C LYS A 108 5.45 17.77 19.16
N LEU A 109 4.89 17.45 17.98
CA LEU A 109 5.65 17.45 16.72
C LEU A 109 6.13 18.86 16.36
N LEU A 110 5.31 19.89 16.55
CA LEU A 110 5.71 21.28 16.35
C LEU A 110 6.86 21.68 17.30
N ASP A 111 6.75 21.32 18.57
CA ASP A 111 7.78 21.60 19.57
C ASP A 111 9.10 20.87 19.23
N GLU A 112 9.01 19.64 18.72
CA GLU A 112 10.17 18.87 18.27
C GLU A 112 10.80 19.49 17.03
N GLU A 113 9.99 19.93 16.04
CA GLU A 113 10.49 20.66 14.87
C GLU A 113 11.26 21.93 15.30
N GLN A 114 10.68 22.68 16.23
CA GLN A 114 11.31 23.90 16.76
C GLN A 114 12.60 23.60 17.51
N MET A 115 12.63 22.56 18.33
CA MET A 115 13.85 22.11 19.00
C MET A 115 14.95 21.73 18.00
N ARG A 116 14.63 20.98 16.94
CA ARG A 116 15.60 20.61 15.88
C ARG A 116 16.14 21.85 15.16
N ARG A 117 15.27 22.81 14.89
CA ARG A 117 15.65 24.08 14.30
C ARG A 117 16.63 24.86 15.19
N TYR A 118 16.35 24.97 16.51
CA TYR A 118 17.27 25.61 17.44
C TYR A 118 18.59 24.89 17.57
N LYS A 119 18.62 23.56 17.56
CA LYS A 119 19.88 22.80 17.53
C LYS A 119 20.71 23.11 16.28
N LEU A 120 20.08 23.21 15.13
CA LEU A 120 20.76 23.57 13.88
C LEU A 120 21.34 25.00 13.94
N ASP A 121 20.57 25.96 14.44
CA ASP A 121 21.04 27.33 14.63
C ASP A 121 22.18 27.40 15.67
N GLN A 122 22.09 26.65 16.76
CA GLN A 122 23.16 26.57 17.75
C GLN A 122 24.44 25.98 17.16
N LEU A 123 24.34 24.91 16.37
CA LEU A 123 25.49 24.32 15.66
C LEU A 123 26.12 25.34 14.71
N ARG A 124 25.32 26.10 13.96
CA ARG A 124 25.79 27.15 13.06
C ARG A 124 26.56 28.22 13.81
N VAL A 125 26.01 28.71 14.90
CA VAL A 125 26.68 29.74 15.73
C VAL A 125 27.97 29.20 16.34
N ASN A 126 27.95 27.98 16.90
CA ASN A 126 29.15 27.37 17.48
C ASN A 126 30.27 27.21 16.43
N ASN A 127 29.94 26.70 15.26
CA ASN A 127 30.93 26.55 14.17
C ASN A 127 31.46 27.90 13.69
N GLN A 128 30.61 28.90 13.58
CA GLN A 128 31.02 30.25 13.22
C GLN A 128 31.96 30.87 14.27
N THR A 129 31.66 30.70 15.55
CA THR A 129 32.51 31.18 16.65
C THR A 129 33.89 30.50 16.60
N LYS A 130 33.89 29.16 16.50
CA LYS A 130 35.13 28.38 16.41
C LYS A 130 36.01 28.79 15.23
N LEU A 131 35.41 28.95 14.05
CA LEU A 131 36.11 29.41 12.86
C LEU A 131 36.63 30.85 13.01
N SER A 132 35.90 31.73 13.66
CA SER A 132 36.31 33.09 13.98
C SER A 132 37.52 33.12 14.91
N ASP A 133 37.50 32.29 15.96
CA ASP A 133 38.63 32.19 16.90
C ASP A 133 39.89 31.65 16.22
N MET A 134 39.74 30.62 15.37
CA MET A 134 40.88 30.11 14.57
C MET A 134 41.38 31.15 13.58
N ALA A 135 40.51 31.92 12.94
CA ALA A 135 40.93 33.04 12.06
C ALA A 135 41.69 34.11 12.82
N MET A 136 41.32 34.40 14.06
CA MET A 136 42.07 35.33 14.94
C MET A 136 43.45 34.75 15.29
N GLN A 137 43.54 33.46 15.63
CA GLN A 137 44.84 32.80 15.89
C GLN A 137 45.74 32.83 14.66
N ILE A 138 45.23 32.59 13.47
CA ILE A 138 45.98 32.72 12.20
C ILE A 138 46.52 34.15 12.04
N LYS A 139 45.71 35.16 12.33
CA LYS A 139 46.12 36.57 12.23
C LYS A 139 47.25 36.89 13.21
N VAL A 140 47.15 36.39 14.45
CA VAL A 140 48.21 36.54 15.46
C VAL A 140 49.49 35.82 15.01
N SER A 141 49.42 34.60 14.50
CA SER A 141 50.56 33.85 13.98
C SER A 141 51.16 34.52 12.75
N ALA A 142 50.35 35.10 11.86
CA ALA A 142 50.86 35.88 10.72
C ALA A 142 51.65 37.13 11.16
N MET A 143 51.22 37.80 12.23
CA MET A 143 51.98 38.93 12.79
C MET A 143 53.30 38.48 13.42
N LYS A 144 53.30 37.32 14.13
CA LYS A 144 54.51 36.68 14.67
C LYS A 144 55.48 36.37 13.54
N LEU A 145 55.01 35.70 12.47
CA LEU A 145 55.83 35.39 11.29
C LEU A 145 56.38 36.64 10.62
N SER A 146 55.59 37.68 10.48
CA SER A 146 56.07 38.97 9.94
C SER A 146 57.21 39.58 10.80
N ARG A 147 57.10 39.54 12.14
CA ARG A 147 58.15 39.98 13.05
C ARG A 147 59.42 39.17 12.90
N MET A 148 59.33 37.83 12.89
CA MET A 148 60.50 36.98 12.70
C MET A 148 61.14 37.20 11.33
N LYS A 149 60.40 37.50 10.30
CA LYS A 149 60.88 37.86 8.96
C LYS A 149 61.71 39.13 9.00
N VAL A 150 61.29 40.16 9.73
CA VAL A 150 61.97 41.41 9.89
C VAL A 150 63.23 41.19 10.71
N GLU A 151 63.16 40.42 11.80
CA GLU A 151 64.32 40.09 12.65
C GLU A 151 65.38 39.35 11.84
N LEU A 152 65.03 38.33 11.08
CA LEU A 152 65.96 37.61 10.19
C LEU A 152 66.68 38.59 9.20
N ARG A 153 65.90 39.47 8.59
CA ARG A 153 66.41 40.47 7.66
C ARG A 153 67.44 41.40 8.34
N ASN A 154 67.16 41.83 9.57
CA ASN A 154 68.07 42.70 10.35
C ASN A 154 69.35 41.97 10.74
N GLU A 155 69.26 40.70 11.16
CA GLU A 155 70.49 39.91 11.49
C GLU A 155 71.35 39.69 10.24
N HIS A 156 70.75 39.39 9.09
CA HIS A 156 71.52 39.33 7.83
C HIS A 156 72.16 40.66 7.46
N TYR A 157 71.52 41.80 7.68
CA TYR A 157 72.09 43.11 7.43
C TYR A 157 73.23 43.39 8.38
N LEU A 158 73.17 43.12 9.68
CA LEU A 158 74.21 43.28 10.64
C LEU A 158 75.46 42.38 10.34
N ASP A 159 75.17 41.15 9.94
CA ASP A 159 76.24 40.22 9.53
C ASP A 159 76.95 40.73 8.30
N SER A 160 76.28 41.28 7.32
CA SER A 160 76.83 41.89 6.11
C SER A 160 77.76 43.12 6.40
N LEU A 161 77.52 43.79 7.51
CA LEU A 161 78.33 44.91 7.98
C LEU A 161 79.49 44.47 8.90
N GLY A 162 79.62 43.16 9.14
CA GLY A 162 80.62 42.63 10.09
C GLY A 162 80.30 42.91 11.58
N ALA A 163 79.07 43.41 11.88
CA ALA A 163 78.58 43.68 13.24
C ALA A 163 77.74 42.55 13.81
N GLY A 164 77.39 41.53 13.00
CA GLY A 164 76.65 40.36 13.35
C GLY A 164 77.53 39.13 13.56
N THR A 165 76.90 38.02 13.96
CA THR A 165 77.50 36.70 14.01
C THR A 165 76.69 35.71 13.22
N THR A 166 77.33 34.79 12.52
CA THR A 166 76.68 33.73 11.72
C THR A 166 75.69 32.86 12.56
N ASP A 167 76.00 32.70 13.87
CA ASP A 167 75.11 31.96 14.79
C ASP A 167 73.84 32.69 15.08
N LYS A 168 73.80 34.03 15.19
CA LYS A 168 72.59 34.82 15.33
C LYS A 168 71.75 34.77 14.08
N VAL A 169 72.36 34.81 12.90
CA VAL A 169 71.61 34.62 11.62
C VAL A 169 70.95 33.26 11.58
N ARG A 170 71.72 32.19 11.92
CA ARG A 170 71.18 30.82 11.95
C ARG A 170 70.04 30.67 12.96
N GLN A 171 70.11 31.30 14.14
CA GLN A 171 69.06 31.29 15.15
C GLN A 171 67.86 32.06 14.65
N ALA A 172 67.93 33.19 14.00
CA ALA A 172 66.85 33.94 13.41
C ALA A 172 66.21 33.19 12.27
N GLU A 173 66.95 32.49 11.40
CA GLU A 173 66.47 31.60 10.36
C GLU A 173 65.63 30.47 10.97
N LEU A 174 66.13 29.80 11.99
CA LEU A 174 65.40 28.74 12.68
C LEU A 174 64.08 29.25 13.26
N SER A 175 64.09 30.41 13.93
CA SER A 175 62.95 31.06 14.51
C SER A 175 61.87 31.43 13.44
N TYR A 176 62.31 31.95 12.30
CA TYR A 176 61.45 32.25 11.17
C TYR A 176 60.81 30.98 10.59
N ASN A 177 61.63 29.93 10.36
CA ASN A 177 61.11 28.68 9.79
C ASN A 177 60.15 28.01 10.74
N VAL A 178 60.34 28.03 12.06
CA VAL A 178 59.41 27.53 13.05
C VAL A 178 58.08 28.34 13.00
N ALA A 179 58.18 29.67 12.99
CA ALA A 179 57.01 30.54 12.91
C ALA A 179 56.23 30.35 11.59
N GLN A 180 56.91 30.06 10.49
CA GLN A 180 56.29 29.74 9.22
C GLN A 180 55.51 28.41 9.28
N LEU A 181 56.10 27.36 9.84
CA LEU A 181 55.43 26.07 10.01
C LEU A 181 54.24 26.18 10.92
N GLU A 182 54.33 26.91 12.04
CA GLU A 182 53.20 27.18 12.93
C GLU A 182 52.06 27.90 12.20
N TYR A 183 52.33 28.88 11.37
CA TYR A 183 51.35 29.60 10.58
C TYR A 183 50.67 28.69 9.53
N GLU A 184 51.46 27.88 8.81
CA GLU A 184 50.95 26.93 7.82
C GLU A 184 50.09 25.85 8.47
N GLN A 185 50.52 25.34 9.63
CA GLN A 185 49.73 24.36 10.42
C GLN A 185 48.39 24.92 10.83
N LEU A 186 48.34 26.16 11.36
CA LEU A 186 47.07 26.79 11.75
C LEU A 186 46.13 27.01 10.55
N ARG A 187 46.70 27.42 9.41
CA ARG A 187 45.90 27.56 8.16
C ARG A 187 45.31 26.23 7.70
N GLN A 188 46.07 25.15 7.78
CA GLN A 188 45.59 23.84 7.39
C GLN A 188 44.52 23.33 8.36
N GLN A 189 44.71 23.55 9.67
CA GLN A 189 43.69 23.24 10.67
C GLN A 189 42.39 24.00 10.43
N TYR A 190 42.47 25.30 10.14
CA TYR A 190 41.30 26.11 9.81
C TYR A 190 40.55 25.59 8.56
N LYS A 191 41.30 25.23 7.52
CA LYS A 191 40.70 24.66 6.30
C LYS A 191 39.95 23.36 6.60
N ASN A 192 40.60 22.44 7.33
CA ASN A 192 39.98 21.17 7.70
C ASN A 192 38.73 21.37 8.58
N GLU A 193 38.84 22.26 9.57
CA GLU A 193 37.70 22.58 10.46
C GLU A 193 36.52 23.17 9.69
N LYS A 194 36.80 24.05 8.72
CA LYS A 194 35.75 24.63 7.86
C LYS A 194 35.03 23.55 7.03
N GLU A 195 35.77 22.56 6.52
CA GLU A 195 35.18 21.45 5.77
C GLU A 195 34.33 20.53 6.68
N VAL A 196 34.83 20.24 7.89
CA VAL A 196 34.08 19.46 8.89
C VAL A 196 32.82 20.18 9.31
N ALA A 197 32.91 21.45 9.66
CA ALA A 197 31.76 22.27 10.05
C ALA A 197 30.69 22.35 8.95
N ALA A 198 31.10 22.44 7.70
CA ALA A 198 30.18 22.44 6.55
C ALA A 198 29.49 21.06 6.38
N ALA A 199 30.22 19.98 6.56
CA ALA A 199 29.68 18.63 6.50
C ALA A 199 28.68 18.36 7.63
N GLU A 200 29.00 18.74 8.87
CA GLU A 200 28.11 18.61 10.02
C GLU A 200 26.80 19.39 9.83
N LEU A 201 26.88 20.65 9.38
CA LEU A 201 25.69 21.43 9.10
C LEU A 201 24.84 20.78 8.03
N LYS A 202 25.42 20.25 6.97
CA LYS A 202 24.69 19.58 5.91
C LYS A 202 23.97 18.32 6.41
N VAL A 203 24.60 17.54 7.27
CA VAL A 203 23.98 16.36 7.89
C VAL A 203 22.79 16.76 8.74
N GLN A 204 22.94 17.80 9.58
CA GLN A 204 21.86 18.28 10.44
C GLN A 204 20.70 18.92 9.63
N GLU A 205 21.02 19.63 8.54
CA GLU A 205 19.99 20.14 7.62
C GLU A 205 19.22 19.02 6.93
N LEU A 206 19.87 17.93 6.54
CA LEU A 206 19.23 16.76 5.97
C LEU A 206 18.32 16.07 7.01
N ASP A 207 18.78 15.88 8.24
CA ASP A 207 17.99 15.30 9.32
C ASP A 207 16.72 16.13 9.60
N PHE A 208 16.87 17.46 9.67
CA PHE A 208 15.75 18.38 9.81
C PHE A 208 14.75 18.28 8.63
N ASN A 209 15.24 18.20 7.40
CA ASN A 209 14.40 18.11 6.22
C ASN A 209 13.67 16.76 6.12
N ILE A 210 14.31 15.66 6.59
CA ILE A 210 13.67 14.34 6.68
C ILE A 210 12.53 14.35 7.70
N PHE A 211 12.76 14.97 8.86
CA PHE A 211 11.73 15.09 9.90
C PHE A 211 10.51 15.90 9.44
N ARG A 212 10.70 16.90 8.57
CA ARG A 212 9.64 17.78 8.10
C ARG A 212 8.78 17.20 6.95
N LYS A 213 9.21 16.11 6.33
CA LYS A 213 8.43 15.40 5.30
C LYS A 213 7.41 14.45 5.89
#